data_89f26b06507dfeb2d3fa95cbd96951c4
#
_entry.id   89f26b06507dfeb2d3fa95cbd96951c4
#
_cell.length_a   1.000
_cell.length_b   1.000
_cell.length_c   1.000
_cell.angle_alpha   90.00
_cell.angle_beta   90.00
_cell.angle_gamma   90.00
#
_symmetry.space_group_name_H-M   'P 1'
#
loop_
_entity.id
_entity.type
_entity.pdbx_description
1 polymer ?
#
loop_
_entity_poly.entity_id
_entity_poly.type
_entity_poly.pdbx_seq_one_letter_code
_entity_poly.pdbx_strand_id
1 'polypeptide(L)'
;MLVMGSYLLGMIPALAFGGPLADKFGRKPFTLTALGFSILGSLALMTGVFNELGLYAGRIFTGLGMGLAMVAVTSWVKLISPGPAGATRAAICTSAGFAIGPAISGAIVGGTQNPELAYAVHAAATAAWLLLMLTTREERESFLLGVVPLPAAPAPTQMHTSEANMKRFTRMVLPAAPWVFGMAATGFAVVPALSSAPGQSTLLYTTTAVVVTMGMGAAIQPLIKRFNDVCRVRLLMAGLAVSLLALLVMIAVSLTGSLVLGAAAFVLSGSANGILLVAGLSQVLDLAGPADIGKLTGRFYMCCFIGFTFPTFFALWRMAADPVWFIALLAALCCLSMIQVFRARKYLPGKSRDAVNA
;
A
#
# COMPACT_ATOMS: atom_id res chain seq x y z
N MET A 1 21.39 2.11 3.56
CA MET A 1 20.67 1.76 2.31
C MET A 1 20.39 0.26 2.21
N LEU A 2 21.36 -0.63 2.39
CA LEU A 2 21.17 -2.10 2.33
C LEU A 2 20.12 -2.61 3.34
N VAL A 3 20.14 -2.09 4.58
CA VAL A 3 19.15 -2.45 5.63
C VAL A 3 17.70 -2.12 5.21
N MET A 4 17.47 -1.04 4.46
CA MET A 4 16.14 -0.77 3.90
C MET A 4 15.76 -1.74 2.78
N GLY A 5 16.74 -2.16 1.96
CA GLY A 5 16.52 -3.15 0.91
C GLY A 5 16.17 -4.54 1.43
N SER A 6 16.69 -4.93 2.60
CA SER A 6 16.41 -6.25 3.19
C SER A 6 14.94 -6.45 3.57
N TYR A 7 14.18 -5.39 3.81
CA TYR A 7 12.73 -5.43 3.98
C TYR A 7 12.01 -6.07 2.77
N LEU A 8 12.46 -5.78 1.55
CA LEU A 8 11.88 -6.35 0.32
C LEU A 8 12.12 -7.85 0.20
N LEU A 9 13.23 -8.37 0.75
CA LEU A 9 13.54 -9.80 0.76
C LEU A 9 12.49 -10.62 1.51
N GLY A 10 11.93 -10.06 2.59
CA GLY A 10 10.81 -10.68 3.30
C GLY A 10 9.47 -10.44 2.61
N MET A 11 9.23 -9.21 2.16
CA MET A 11 7.93 -8.78 1.68
C MET A 11 7.55 -9.38 0.33
N ILE A 12 8.48 -9.46 -0.64
CA ILE A 12 8.18 -9.98 -1.98
C ILE A 12 7.72 -11.45 -1.93
N PRO A 13 8.41 -12.38 -1.26
CA PRO A 13 7.92 -13.75 -1.11
C PRO A 13 6.57 -13.83 -0.39
N ALA A 14 6.38 -13.03 0.66
CA ALA A 14 5.11 -13.01 1.40
C ALA A 14 3.93 -12.55 0.53
N LEU A 15 4.12 -11.54 -0.33
CA LEU A 15 3.10 -11.09 -1.27
C LEU A 15 2.86 -12.10 -2.40
N ALA A 16 3.91 -12.75 -2.90
CA ALA A 16 3.82 -13.70 -3.99
C ALA A 16 3.11 -15.01 -3.59
N PHE A 17 3.47 -15.56 -2.43
CA PHE A 17 2.99 -16.86 -1.97
C PHE A 17 1.88 -16.77 -0.92
N GLY A 18 1.87 -15.70 -0.10
CA GLY A 18 0.89 -15.53 0.97
C GLY A 18 -0.54 -15.44 0.46
N GLY A 19 -0.78 -14.78 -0.70
CA GLY A 19 -2.11 -14.67 -1.30
C GLY A 19 -2.73 -16.01 -1.67
N PRO A 20 -2.12 -16.79 -2.57
CA PRO A 20 -2.62 -18.11 -2.95
C PRO A 20 -2.75 -19.07 -1.76
N LEU A 21 -1.84 -19.01 -0.80
CA LEU A 21 -1.89 -19.85 0.39
C LEU A 21 -3.04 -19.43 1.32
N ALA A 22 -3.28 -18.12 1.51
CA ALA A 22 -4.40 -17.63 2.30
C ALA A 22 -5.75 -17.97 1.65
N ASP A 23 -5.84 -17.96 0.33
CA ASP A 23 -7.04 -18.41 -0.39
C ASP A 23 -7.31 -19.92 -0.16
N LYS A 24 -6.25 -20.74 -0.08
CA LYS A 24 -6.35 -22.19 0.11
C LYS A 24 -6.61 -22.60 1.55
N PHE A 25 -5.88 -22.00 2.51
CA PHE A 25 -5.85 -22.46 3.90
C PHE A 25 -6.65 -21.58 4.88
N GLY A 26 -7.23 -20.47 4.39
CA GLY A 26 -7.94 -19.48 5.20
C GLY A 26 -7.08 -18.25 5.53
N ARG A 27 -7.72 -17.14 5.92
CA ARG A 27 -7.05 -15.84 6.12
C ARG A 27 -6.54 -15.65 7.55
N LYS A 28 -7.25 -16.25 8.53
CA LYS A 28 -6.90 -16.12 9.95
C LYS A 28 -5.49 -16.66 10.26
N PRO A 29 -5.09 -17.90 9.84
CA PRO A 29 -3.74 -18.39 10.11
C PRO A 29 -2.65 -17.46 9.57
N PHE A 30 -2.84 -16.93 8.35
CA PHE A 30 -1.88 -16.01 7.73
C PHE A 30 -1.86 -14.64 8.40
N THR A 31 -2.99 -14.15 8.92
CA THR A 31 -3.03 -12.94 9.73
C THR A 31 -2.29 -13.12 11.06
N LEU A 32 -2.50 -14.23 11.75
CA LEU A 32 -1.78 -14.55 12.99
C LEU A 32 -0.26 -14.68 12.74
N THR A 33 0.13 -15.36 11.67
CA THR A 33 1.54 -15.48 11.25
C THR A 33 2.15 -14.10 10.94
N ALA A 34 1.39 -13.22 10.26
CA ALA A 34 1.81 -11.85 9.97
C ALA A 34 2.09 -11.05 11.25
N LEU A 35 1.19 -11.14 12.23
CA LEU A 35 1.37 -10.48 13.54
C LEU A 35 2.58 -11.05 14.28
N GLY A 36 2.77 -12.37 14.25
CA GLY A 36 3.95 -13.04 14.83
C GLY A 36 5.26 -12.52 14.23
N PHE A 37 5.36 -12.47 12.89
CA PHE A 37 6.53 -11.89 12.22
C PHE A 37 6.72 -10.41 12.52
N SER A 38 5.64 -9.65 12.66
CA SER A 38 5.72 -8.24 13.06
C SER A 38 6.30 -8.03 14.44
N ILE A 39 5.91 -8.87 15.40
CA ILE A 39 6.46 -8.87 16.77
C ILE A 39 7.95 -9.26 16.74
N LEU A 40 8.29 -10.39 16.08
CA LEU A 40 9.68 -10.84 15.95
C LEU A 40 10.55 -9.77 15.26
N GLY A 41 10.02 -9.10 14.26
CA GLY A 41 10.70 -8.01 13.58
C GLY A 41 11.00 -6.83 14.51
N SER A 42 10.03 -6.43 15.34
CA SER A 42 10.23 -5.34 16.30
C SER A 42 11.26 -5.70 17.37
N LEU A 43 11.18 -6.92 17.90
CA LEU A 43 12.16 -7.42 18.90
C LEU A 43 13.58 -7.50 18.30
N ALA A 44 13.70 -7.98 17.06
CA ALA A 44 15.00 -8.02 16.37
C ALA A 44 15.55 -6.60 16.09
N LEU A 45 14.69 -5.64 15.73
CA LEU A 45 15.12 -4.24 15.53
C LEU A 45 15.59 -3.58 16.83
N MET A 46 15.02 -3.95 17.99
CA MET A 46 15.52 -3.48 19.29
C MET A 46 16.96 -3.97 19.57
N THR A 47 17.32 -5.17 19.14
CA THR A 47 18.70 -5.68 19.29
C THR A 47 19.67 -5.04 18.30
N GLY A 48 19.18 -4.33 17.29
CA GLY A 48 19.96 -3.71 16.24
C GLY A 48 20.91 -2.61 16.72
N VAL A 49 20.70 -2.06 17.92
CA VAL A 49 21.63 -1.13 18.58
C VAL A 49 22.95 -1.82 18.92
N PHE A 50 22.91 -3.14 19.19
CA PHE A 50 24.07 -3.93 19.59
C PHE A 50 24.63 -4.83 18.47
N ASN A 51 23.84 -5.11 17.43
CA ASN A 51 24.21 -6.06 16.39
C ASN A 51 23.53 -5.73 15.05
N GLU A 52 24.33 -5.51 14.00
CA GLU A 52 23.82 -5.26 12.63
C GLU A 52 22.93 -6.39 12.09
N LEU A 53 23.19 -7.65 12.47
CA LEU A 53 22.34 -8.78 12.09
C LEU A 53 20.91 -8.62 12.60
N GLY A 54 20.72 -8.03 13.78
CA GLY A 54 19.39 -7.70 14.33
C GLY A 54 18.62 -6.73 13.44
N LEU A 55 19.31 -5.74 12.82
CA LEU A 55 18.69 -4.81 11.88
C LEU A 55 18.23 -5.52 10.59
N TYR A 56 19.06 -6.37 10.01
CA TYR A 56 18.70 -7.12 8.79
C TYR A 56 17.60 -8.13 9.06
N ALA A 57 17.72 -8.93 10.12
CA ALA A 57 16.70 -9.91 10.52
C ALA A 57 15.35 -9.21 10.81
N GLY A 58 15.40 -8.12 11.58
CA GLY A 58 14.22 -7.33 11.90
C GLY A 58 13.52 -6.78 10.67
N ARG A 59 14.27 -6.30 9.69
CA ARG A 59 13.70 -5.83 8.40
C ARG A 59 13.09 -6.96 7.58
N ILE A 60 13.72 -8.12 7.54
CA ILE A 60 13.17 -9.29 6.83
C ILE A 60 11.86 -9.74 7.50
N PHE A 61 11.85 -9.88 8.84
CA PHE A 61 10.64 -10.27 9.58
C PHE A 61 9.50 -9.25 9.44
N THR A 62 9.79 -7.95 9.55
CA THR A 62 8.77 -6.91 9.32
C THR A 62 8.26 -6.93 7.87
N GLY A 63 9.13 -7.23 6.90
CA GLY A 63 8.73 -7.41 5.49
C GLY A 63 7.80 -8.61 5.31
N LEU A 64 8.13 -9.76 5.89
CA LEU A 64 7.27 -10.96 5.89
C LEU A 64 5.91 -10.65 6.53
N GLY A 65 5.90 -10.06 7.73
CA GLY A 65 4.68 -9.68 8.43
C GLY A 65 3.81 -8.75 7.62
N MET A 66 4.40 -7.69 7.05
CA MET A 66 3.69 -6.71 6.23
C MET A 66 3.12 -7.34 4.95
N GLY A 67 3.91 -8.13 4.22
CA GLY A 67 3.45 -8.79 3.00
C GLY A 67 2.28 -9.73 3.24
N LEU A 68 2.35 -10.57 4.27
CA LEU A 68 1.25 -11.47 4.66
C LEU A 68 0.01 -10.69 5.10
N ALA A 69 0.16 -9.64 5.93
CA ALA A 69 -0.95 -8.80 6.35
C ALA A 69 -1.65 -8.13 5.17
N MET A 70 -0.89 -7.57 4.23
CA MET A 70 -1.45 -6.91 3.04
C MET A 70 -2.36 -7.83 2.23
N VAL A 71 -2.02 -9.09 2.07
CA VAL A 71 -2.85 -10.04 1.30
C VAL A 71 -3.95 -10.67 2.13
N ALA A 72 -3.64 -11.19 3.32
CA ALA A 72 -4.59 -11.90 4.14
C ALA A 72 -5.68 -10.96 4.68
N VAL A 73 -5.30 -9.84 5.30
CA VAL A 73 -6.26 -8.90 5.90
C VAL A 73 -7.10 -8.20 4.83
N THR A 74 -6.47 -7.76 3.71
CA THR A 74 -7.23 -7.11 2.63
C THR A 74 -8.28 -8.03 2.03
N SER A 75 -7.91 -9.30 1.76
CA SER A 75 -8.86 -10.29 1.23
C SER A 75 -9.94 -10.62 2.26
N TRP A 76 -9.60 -10.69 3.54
CA TRP A 76 -10.57 -10.92 4.62
C TRP A 76 -11.56 -9.77 4.77
N VAL A 77 -11.07 -8.53 4.79
CA VAL A 77 -11.92 -7.32 4.81
C VAL A 77 -12.89 -7.29 3.63
N LYS A 78 -12.45 -7.75 2.44
CA LYS A 78 -13.34 -7.87 1.27
C LYS A 78 -14.48 -8.84 1.53
N LEU A 79 -14.21 -10.01 2.11
CA LEU A 79 -15.23 -11.04 2.34
C LEU A 79 -16.27 -10.63 3.38
N ILE A 80 -15.84 -9.97 4.47
CA ILE A 80 -16.75 -9.52 5.54
C ILE A 80 -17.41 -8.18 5.27
N SER A 81 -17.10 -7.53 4.13
CA SER A 81 -17.66 -6.22 3.79
C SER A 81 -18.67 -6.32 2.65
N PRO A 82 -19.86 -5.73 2.79
CA PRO A 82 -20.87 -5.76 1.73
C PRO A 82 -20.42 -4.92 0.52
N GLY A 83 -20.56 -5.48 -0.67
CA GLY A 83 -20.35 -4.80 -1.95
C GLY A 83 -18.96 -4.16 -2.11
N PRO A 84 -18.87 -2.94 -2.67
CA PRO A 84 -17.61 -2.27 -2.95
C PRO A 84 -16.93 -1.64 -1.72
N ALA A 85 -17.57 -1.68 -0.54
CA ALA A 85 -17.04 -1.04 0.66
C ALA A 85 -15.73 -1.67 1.16
N GLY A 86 -15.49 -2.97 0.88
CA GLY A 86 -14.31 -3.69 1.33
C GLY A 86 -12.99 -3.07 0.84
N ALA A 87 -12.92 -2.71 -0.44
CA ALA A 87 -11.74 -2.07 -1.01
C ALA A 87 -11.41 -0.73 -0.34
N THR A 88 -12.43 0.12 -0.16
CA THR A 88 -12.25 1.42 0.48
C THR A 88 -11.85 1.28 1.94
N ARG A 89 -12.47 0.34 2.69
CA ARG A 89 -12.10 0.06 4.09
C ARG A 89 -10.66 -0.39 4.21
N ALA A 90 -10.24 -1.37 3.40
CA ALA A 90 -8.87 -1.85 3.39
C ALA A 90 -7.87 -0.73 3.04
N ALA A 91 -8.17 0.09 2.03
CA ALA A 91 -7.33 1.19 1.62
C ALA A 91 -7.20 2.27 2.72
N ILE A 92 -8.31 2.67 3.37
CA ILE A 92 -8.30 3.63 4.48
C ILE A 92 -7.44 3.11 5.64
N CYS A 93 -7.67 1.86 6.07
CA CYS A 93 -6.92 1.26 7.17
C CYS A 93 -5.42 1.19 6.85
N THR A 94 -5.06 0.83 5.61
CA THR A 94 -3.67 0.82 5.16
C THR A 94 -3.03 2.20 5.25
N SER A 95 -3.66 3.21 4.65
CA SER A 95 -3.11 4.58 4.65
C SER A 95 -3.10 5.21 6.05
N ALA A 96 -4.13 4.96 6.85
CA ALA A 96 -4.19 5.42 8.24
C ALA A 96 -3.07 4.80 9.10
N GLY A 97 -2.82 3.49 8.94
CA GLY A 97 -1.72 2.81 9.62
C GLY A 97 -0.35 3.41 9.27
N PHE A 98 -0.12 3.70 8.00
CA PHE A 98 1.10 4.36 7.54
C PHE A 98 1.24 5.81 8.01
N ALA A 99 0.16 6.50 8.37
CA ALA A 99 0.21 7.83 8.96
C ALA A 99 0.40 7.79 10.49
N ILE A 100 -0.42 6.98 11.16
CA ILE A 100 -0.46 6.88 12.63
C ILE A 100 0.82 6.24 13.19
N GLY A 101 1.33 5.19 12.55
CA GLY A 101 2.54 4.49 13.00
C GLY A 101 3.74 5.42 13.14
N PRO A 102 4.20 6.10 12.09
CA PRO A 102 5.29 7.07 12.16
C PRO A 102 5.01 8.26 13.08
N ALA A 103 3.74 8.72 13.18
CA ALA A 103 3.37 9.79 14.10
C ALA A 103 3.63 9.39 15.56
N ILE A 104 3.17 8.20 15.97
CA ILE A 104 3.40 7.65 17.32
C ILE A 104 4.90 7.42 17.55
N SER A 105 5.59 6.77 16.60
CA SER A 105 7.03 6.50 16.72
C SER A 105 7.83 7.79 16.80
N GLY A 106 7.51 8.79 15.96
CA GLY A 106 8.16 10.09 15.97
C GLY A 106 7.93 10.86 17.30
N ALA A 107 6.72 10.79 17.87
CA ALA A 107 6.39 11.39 19.16
C ALA A 107 7.16 10.71 20.30
N ILE A 108 7.24 9.37 20.31
CA ILE A 108 7.99 8.62 21.32
C ILE A 108 9.47 8.98 21.24
N VAL A 109 10.08 8.88 20.06
CA VAL A 109 11.52 9.15 19.88
C VAL A 109 11.83 10.62 20.15
N GLY A 110 10.99 11.55 19.69
CA GLY A 110 11.17 12.98 19.93
C GLY A 110 11.07 13.36 21.40
N GLY A 111 10.16 12.73 22.16
CA GLY A 111 9.97 13.00 23.58
C GLY A 111 10.95 12.27 24.50
N THR A 112 11.36 11.04 24.17
CA THR A 112 12.17 10.19 25.06
C THR A 112 13.62 10.05 24.62
N GLN A 113 13.96 10.43 23.40
CA GLN A 113 15.26 10.19 22.73
C GLN A 113 15.65 8.69 22.71
N ASN A 114 14.67 7.80 22.89
CA ASN A 114 14.87 6.35 22.92
C ASN A 114 14.10 5.66 21.79
N PRO A 115 14.79 5.28 20.69
CA PRO A 115 14.14 4.60 19.56
C PRO A 115 13.68 3.17 19.90
N GLU A 116 14.31 2.50 20.87
CA GLU A 116 13.93 1.14 21.26
C GLU A 116 12.54 1.10 21.89
N LEU A 117 12.16 2.16 22.60
CA LEU A 117 10.83 2.30 23.19
C LEU A 117 9.73 2.30 22.12
N ALA A 118 9.99 2.90 20.94
CA ALA A 118 9.04 2.89 19.84
C ALA A 118 8.81 1.46 19.31
N TYR A 119 9.86 0.64 19.21
CA TYR A 119 9.74 -0.77 18.83
C TYR A 119 9.03 -1.59 19.89
N ALA A 120 9.32 -1.35 21.19
CA ALA A 120 8.66 -2.02 22.31
C ALA A 120 7.16 -1.75 22.33
N VAL A 121 6.75 -0.49 22.16
CA VAL A 121 5.34 -0.08 22.08
C VAL A 121 4.65 -0.75 20.88
N HIS A 122 5.29 -0.78 19.72
CA HIS A 122 4.76 -1.48 18.56
C HIS A 122 4.60 -2.98 18.79
N ALA A 123 5.60 -3.64 19.39
CA ALA A 123 5.55 -5.07 19.71
C ALA A 123 4.42 -5.38 20.69
N ALA A 124 4.26 -4.56 21.74
CA ALA A 124 3.20 -4.72 22.74
C ALA A 124 1.80 -4.53 22.13
N ALA A 125 1.61 -3.48 21.33
CA ALA A 125 0.35 -3.23 20.62
C ALA A 125 0.01 -4.37 19.65
N THR A 126 1.00 -4.88 18.92
CA THR A 126 0.82 -6.00 17.99
C THR A 126 0.51 -7.30 18.74
N ALA A 127 1.14 -7.54 19.89
CA ALA A 127 0.85 -8.70 20.74
C ALA A 127 -0.59 -8.64 21.30
N ALA A 128 -1.04 -7.48 21.76
CA ALA A 128 -2.41 -7.28 22.20
C ALA A 128 -3.42 -7.55 21.05
N TRP A 129 -3.10 -7.09 19.84
CA TRP A 129 -3.91 -7.36 18.64
C TRP A 129 -3.90 -8.84 18.27
N LEU A 130 -2.76 -9.53 18.38
CA LEU A 130 -2.64 -10.97 18.17
C LEU A 130 -3.54 -11.74 19.13
N LEU A 131 -3.52 -11.41 20.42
CA LEU A 131 -4.39 -12.04 21.43
C LEU A 131 -5.87 -11.82 21.10
N LEU A 132 -6.25 -10.61 20.68
CA LEU A 132 -7.62 -10.31 20.23
C LEU A 132 -7.99 -11.15 19.00
N MET A 133 -7.08 -11.29 18.03
CA MET A 133 -7.33 -12.07 16.82
C MET A 133 -7.46 -13.57 17.09
N LEU A 134 -6.88 -14.11 18.16
CA LEU A 134 -7.10 -15.50 18.58
C LEU A 134 -8.56 -15.76 18.96
N THR A 135 -9.26 -14.76 19.52
CA THR A 135 -10.68 -14.88 19.93
C THR A 135 -11.65 -14.73 18.75
N THR A 136 -11.22 -14.15 17.62
CA THR A 136 -12.07 -14.00 16.42
C THR A 136 -12.22 -15.33 15.71
N ARG A 137 -13.38 -15.55 15.07
CA ARG A 137 -13.64 -16.74 14.24
C ARG A 137 -13.69 -16.34 12.77
N GLU A 138 -13.05 -17.14 11.92
CA GLU A 138 -13.24 -17.05 10.47
C GLU A 138 -14.50 -17.85 10.10
N GLU A 139 -15.27 -17.41 9.11
CA GLU A 139 -16.50 -18.12 8.68
C GLU A 139 -16.26 -19.58 8.36
N ARG A 140 -15.09 -19.90 7.81
CA ARG A 140 -14.68 -21.28 7.53
C ARG A 140 -14.54 -22.13 8.81
N GLU A 141 -14.01 -21.56 9.90
CA GLU A 141 -13.94 -22.25 11.21
C GLU A 141 -15.33 -22.47 11.80
N SER A 142 -16.21 -21.47 11.68
CA SER A 142 -17.60 -21.57 12.15
C SER A 142 -18.35 -22.68 11.42
N PHE A 143 -18.04 -22.88 10.15
CA PHE A 143 -18.60 -23.98 9.36
C PHE A 143 -18.05 -25.35 9.81
N LEU A 144 -16.72 -25.50 9.96
CA LEU A 144 -16.10 -26.76 10.39
C LEU A 144 -16.54 -27.18 11.79
N LEU A 145 -16.91 -26.20 12.64
CA LEU A 145 -17.42 -26.44 14.00
C LEU A 145 -18.93 -26.64 14.06
N GLY A 146 -19.64 -26.61 12.91
CA GLY A 146 -21.09 -26.78 12.85
C GLY A 146 -21.92 -25.67 13.53
N VAL A 147 -21.29 -24.51 13.79
CA VAL A 147 -21.95 -23.39 14.51
C VAL A 147 -22.85 -22.56 13.57
N VAL A 148 -22.58 -22.60 12.27
CA VAL A 148 -23.40 -21.94 11.24
C VAL A 148 -23.77 -22.99 10.20
N PRO A 149 -25.07 -23.25 9.96
CA PRO A 149 -25.50 -24.06 8.81
C PRO A 149 -25.05 -23.32 7.54
N LEU A 150 -24.38 -24.03 6.65
CA LEU A 150 -24.17 -23.50 5.30
C LEU A 150 -25.54 -23.19 4.70
N PRO A 151 -25.79 -21.97 4.21
CA PRO A 151 -26.77 -21.84 3.15
C PRO A 151 -26.30 -22.81 2.06
N ALA A 152 -27.21 -23.54 1.44
CA ALA A 152 -26.91 -24.44 0.32
C ALA A 152 -26.35 -23.59 -0.85
N ALA A 153 -25.16 -23.08 -0.64
CA ALA A 153 -24.37 -22.46 -1.70
C ALA A 153 -23.88 -23.62 -2.57
N PRO A 154 -24.05 -23.52 -3.88
CA PRO A 154 -23.39 -24.45 -4.79
C PRO A 154 -21.92 -24.52 -4.34
N ALA A 155 -21.38 -25.73 -4.28
CA ALA A 155 -19.97 -26.01 -3.97
C ALA A 155 -19.12 -24.91 -4.62
N PRO A 156 -18.15 -24.29 -3.90
CA PRO A 156 -17.42 -23.17 -4.44
C PRO A 156 -16.91 -23.60 -5.80
N THR A 157 -17.65 -23.24 -6.82
CA THR A 157 -17.22 -23.39 -8.20
C THR A 157 -15.90 -22.69 -8.16
N GLN A 158 -14.80 -23.37 -8.51
CA GLN A 158 -13.46 -22.82 -8.58
C GLN A 158 -13.47 -21.80 -9.72
N MET A 159 -14.20 -20.68 -9.52
CA MET A 159 -14.28 -19.62 -10.51
C MET A 159 -12.98 -18.84 -10.42
N HIS A 160 -12.02 -19.31 -11.20
CA HIS A 160 -10.80 -18.60 -11.48
C HIS A 160 -11.11 -17.31 -12.25
N THR A 161 -10.21 -16.36 -12.13
CA THR A 161 -10.27 -15.11 -12.87
C THR A 161 -10.28 -15.38 -14.37
N SER A 162 -11.28 -14.88 -15.09
CA SER A 162 -11.39 -15.04 -16.53
C SER A 162 -10.19 -14.42 -17.28
N GLU A 163 -9.91 -14.92 -18.48
CA GLU A 163 -8.82 -14.40 -19.32
C GLU A 163 -9.03 -12.90 -19.66
N ALA A 164 -10.28 -12.49 -19.89
CA ALA A 164 -10.62 -11.09 -20.13
C ALA A 164 -10.30 -10.20 -18.94
N ASN A 165 -10.64 -10.66 -17.73
CA ASN A 165 -10.32 -9.97 -16.48
C ASN A 165 -8.81 -9.92 -16.22
N MET A 166 -8.08 -10.98 -16.55
CA MET A 166 -6.62 -11.00 -16.44
C MET A 166 -5.97 -10.02 -17.42
N LYS A 167 -6.47 -9.92 -18.65
CA LYS A 167 -6.02 -8.90 -19.62
C LYS A 167 -6.29 -7.48 -19.10
N ARG A 168 -7.47 -7.24 -18.50
CA ARG A 168 -7.83 -5.97 -17.88
C ARG A 168 -6.89 -5.65 -16.70
N PHE A 169 -6.64 -6.60 -15.81
CA PHE A 169 -5.70 -6.45 -14.70
C PHE A 169 -4.31 -6.05 -15.20
N THR A 170 -3.75 -6.79 -16.15
CA THR A 170 -2.39 -6.57 -16.65
C THR A 170 -2.24 -5.26 -17.42
N ARG A 171 -3.25 -4.87 -18.22
CA ARG A 171 -3.15 -3.70 -19.10
C ARG A 171 -3.61 -2.39 -18.46
N MET A 172 -4.44 -2.45 -17.43
CA MET A 172 -5.02 -1.27 -16.80
C MET A 172 -4.55 -1.06 -15.36
N VAL A 173 -4.53 -2.12 -14.55
CA VAL A 173 -4.22 -1.98 -13.12
C VAL A 173 -2.71 -1.96 -12.88
N LEU A 174 -1.96 -2.89 -13.47
CA LEU A 174 -0.53 -3.00 -13.23
C LEU A 174 0.28 -1.76 -13.61
N PRO A 175 0.02 -1.03 -14.73
CA PRO A 175 0.77 0.20 -15.04
C PRO A 175 0.55 1.33 -14.04
N ALA A 176 -0.59 1.34 -13.34
CA ALA A 176 -0.90 2.32 -12.31
C ALA A 176 -0.36 1.93 -10.92
N ALA A 177 -0.14 0.64 -10.68
CA ALA A 177 0.22 0.11 -9.36
C ALA A 177 1.52 0.70 -8.76
N PRO A 178 2.65 0.85 -9.48
CA PRO A 178 3.87 1.43 -8.92
C PRO A 178 3.67 2.85 -8.37
N TRP A 179 2.74 3.62 -8.95
CA TRP A 179 2.45 4.98 -8.54
C TRP A 179 1.73 5.07 -7.19
N VAL A 180 1.08 4.00 -6.73
CA VAL A 180 0.39 3.96 -5.43
C VAL A 180 1.38 4.32 -4.32
N PHE A 181 2.35 3.46 -4.06
CA PHE A 181 3.34 3.71 -3.01
C PHE A 181 4.55 4.50 -3.50
N GLY A 182 4.78 4.57 -4.80
CA GLY A 182 5.82 5.42 -5.38
C GLY A 182 5.57 6.89 -5.09
N MET A 183 4.33 7.38 -5.25
CA MET A 183 4.01 8.76 -4.91
C MET A 183 4.10 9.02 -3.42
N ALA A 184 3.63 8.08 -2.59
CA ALA A 184 3.79 8.20 -1.15
C ALA A 184 5.27 8.30 -0.75
N ALA A 185 6.10 7.36 -1.24
CA ALA A 185 7.52 7.30 -0.91
C ALA A 185 8.29 8.53 -1.41
N THR A 186 8.00 9.01 -2.62
CA THR A 186 8.63 10.25 -3.12
C THR A 186 8.18 11.47 -2.29
N GLY A 187 6.91 11.53 -1.90
CA GLY A 187 6.39 12.60 -1.04
C GLY A 187 7.15 12.71 0.27
N PHE A 188 7.23 11.63 1.03
CA PHE A 188 7.83 11.70 2.37
C PHE A 188 9.34 11.49 2.42
N ALA A 189 10.00 10.96 1.39
CA ALA A 189 11.43 10.70 1.43
C ALA A 189 12.22 11.56 0.45
N VAL A 190 11.69 11.85 -0.75
CA VAL A 190 12.42 12.65 -1.76
C VAL A 190 12.20 14.14 -1.50
N VAL A 191 10.98 14.61 -1.25
CA VAL A 191 10.71 16.04 -1.03
C VAL A 191 11.50 16.62 0.14
N PRO A 192 11.62 15.97 1.33
CA PRO A 192 12.49 16.47 2.38
C PRO A 192 13.96 16.57 2.00
N ALA A 193 14.43 15.67 1.12
CA ALA A 193 15.79 15.71 0.64
C ALA A 193 16.07 16.82 -0.39
N LEU A 194 15.01 17.39 -0.98
CA LEU A 194 15.07 18.54 -1.91
C LEU A 194 14.91 19.88 -1.20
N SER A 195 14.21 19.90 -0.05
CA SER A 195 13.91 21.13 0.71
C SER A 195 14.90 21.24 1.87
N SER A 196 15.76 22.22 1.86
CA SER A 196 16.73 22.48 2.95
C SER A 196 16.32 23.77 3.65
N ALA A 197 15.76 23.69 4.88
CA ALA A 197 15.56 24.84 5.72
C ALA A 197 16.67 24.90 6.79
N PRO A 198 17.41 26.00 6.92
CA PRO A 198 18.36 26.20 7.99
C PRO A 198 17.66 26.13 9.37
N GLY A 199 18.27 25.39 10.31
CA GLY A 199 17.78 25.30 11.70
C GLY A 199 16.58 24.37 11.93
N GLN A 200 16.10 23.65 10.94
CA GLN A 200 14.98 22.74 11.10
C GLN A 200 15.42 21.35 11.60
N SER A 201 14.70 20.82 12.59
CA SER A 201 14.90 19.45 13.04
C SER A 201 14.56 18.48 11.90
N THR A 202 15.54 17.76 11.39
CA THR A 202 15.37 16.77 10.31
C THR A 202 14.35 15.70 10.71
N LEU A 203 14.33 15.28 11.97
CA LEU A 203 13.36 14.31 12.49
C LEU A 203 11.93 14.85 12.41
N LEU A 204 11.70 16.07 12.87
CA LEU A 204 10.37 16.69 12.88
C LEU A 204 9.85 16.87 11.44
N TYR A 205 10.69 17.35 10.53
CA TYR A 205 10.30 17.60 9.15
C TYR A 205 9.98 16.30 8.40
N THR A 206 10.83 15.27 8.53
CA THR A 206 10.59 13.97 7.90
C THR A 206 9.38 13.27 8.50
N THR A 207 9.18 13.32 9.82
CA THR A 207 7.97 12.77 10.46
C THR A 207 6.72 13.48 9.95
N THR A 208 6.74 14.84 9.88
CA THR A 208 5.65 15.63 9.33
C THR A 208 5.37 15.26 7.86
N ALA A 209 6.40 15.10 7.05
CA ALA A 209 6.26 14.69 5.66
C ALA A 209 5.54 13.34 5.53
N VAL A 210 5.90 12.34 6.35
CA VAL A 210 5.22 11.01 6.36
C VAL A 210 3.78 11.15 6.82
N VAL A 211 3.54 11.84 7.93
CA VAL A 211 2.20 12.00 8.53
C VAL A 211 1.26 12.74 7.59
N VAL A 212 1.71 13.83 6.98
CA VAL A 212 0.89 14.62 6.04
C VAL A 212 0.63 13.83 4.76
N THR A 213 1.66 13.21 4.17
CA THR A 213 1.51 12.44 2.93
C THR A 213 0.57 11.26 3.13
N MET A 214 0.78 10.44 4.16
CA MET A 214 -0.05 9.26 4.41
C MET A 214 -1.41 9.62 4.98
N GLY A 215 -1.48 10.63 5.85
CA GLY A 215 -2.73 11.15 6.40
C GLY A 215 -3.63 11.72 5.30
N MET A 216 -3.07 12.46 4.34
CA MET A 216 -3.82 12.95 3.17
C MET A 216 -4.30 11.80 2.30
N GLY A 217 -3.46 10.75 2.13
CA GLY A 217 -3.84 9.50 1.47
C GLY A 217 -5.06 8.85 2.11
N ALA A 218 -5.12 8.79 3.44
CA ALA A 218 -6.29 8.27 4.16
C ALA A 218 -7.51 9.20 4.04
N ALA A 219 -7.31 10.52 4.22
CA ALA A 219 -8.38 11.51 4.26
C ALA A 219 -9.12 11.67 2.93
N ILE A 220 -8.44 11.53 1.79
CA ILE A 220 -9.06 11.67 0.46
C ILE A 220 -9.97 10.49 0.11
N GLN A 221 -9.74 9.29 0.66
CA GLN A 221 -10.40 8.05 0.24
C GLN A 221 -11.91 8.04 0.48
N PRO A 222 -12.45 8.51 1.63
CA PRO A 222 -13.90 8.62 1.82
C PRO A 222 -14.56 9.58 0.82
N LEU A 223 -13.87 10.67 0.46
CA LEU A 223 -14.38 11.68 -0.48
C LEU A 223 -14.52 11.13 -1.90
N ILE A 224 -13.56 10.31 -2.33
CA ILE A 224 -13.56 9.76 -3.69
C ILE A 224 -14.38 8.47 -3.83
N LYS A 225 -14.78 7.84 -2.72
CA LYS A 225 -15.56 6.60 -2.73
C LYS A 225 -16.79 6.66 -3.65
N ARG A 226 -17.52 7.77 -3.63
CA ARG A 226 -18.72 8.00 -4.45
C ARG A 226 -18.42 8.08 -5.95
N PHE A 227 -17.18 8.36 -6.34
CA PHE A 227 -16.74 8.45 -7.74
C PHE A 227 -16.05 7.17 -8.22
N ASN A 228 -15.93 6.18 -7.33
CA ASN A 228 -15.25 4.93 -7.64
C ASN A 228 -16.16 3.99 -8.45
N ASP A 229 -16.15 4.17 -9.75
CA ASP A 229 -16.84 3.32 -10.71
C ASP A 229 -15.79 2.39 -11.37
N VAL A 230 -15.83 1.10 -10.99
CA VAL A 230 -14.92 0.08 -11.51
C VAL A 230 -15.10 -0.18 -13.02
N CYS A 231 -16.24 0.20 -13.56
CA CYS A 231 -16.50 0.12 -15.00
C CYS A 231 -15.83 1.25 -15.80
N ARG A 232 -15.11 2.17 -15.13
CA ARG A 232 -14.48 3.32 -15.76
C ARG A 232 -13.04 3.51 -15.33
N VAL A 233 -12.21 4.00 -16.23
CA VAL A 233 -10.81 4.35 -15.94
C VAL A 233 -10.65 5.70 -15.22
N ARG A 234 -11.75 6.44 -15.01
CA ARG A 234 -11.71 7.85 -14.56
C ARG A 234 -10.90 8.05 -13.28
N LEU A 235 -11.12 7.21 -12.29
CA LEU A 235 -10.45 7.37 -11.00
C LEU A 235 -8.96 7.02 -11.06
N LEU A 236 -8.57 5.97 -11.84
CA LEU A 236 -7.16 5.67 -12.10
C LEU A 236 -6.48 6.81 -12.85
N MET A 237 -7.14 7.39 -13.86
CA MET A 237 -6.62 8.53 -14.60
C MET A 237 -6.49 9.78 -13.73
N ALA A 238 -7.47 10.05 -12.85
CA ALA A 238 -7.40 11.15 -11.91
C ALA A 238 -6.22 10.99 -10.93
N GLY A 239 -6.01 9.78 -10.40
CA GLY A 239 -4.88 9.48 -9.54
C GLY A 239 -3.52 9.68 -10.23
N LEU A 240 -3.38 9.22 -11.48
CA LEU A 240 -2.18 9.44 -12.28
C LEU A 240 -1.99 10.93 -12.65
N ALA A 241 -3.06 11.67 -12.93
CA ALA A 241 -2.97 13.10 -13.20
C ALA A 241 -2.51 13.89 -11.95
N VAL A 242 -3.02 13.54 -10.77
CA VAL A 242 -2.54 14.11 -9.49
C VAL A 242 -1.08 13.70 -9.22
N SER A 243 -0.68 12.48 -9.58
CA SER A 243 0.72 12.04 -9.50
C SER A 243 1.64 12.88 -10.38
N LEU A 244 1.22 13.14 -11.62
CA LEU A 244 1.97 13.98 -12.53
C LEU A 244 2.09 15.42 -12.00
N LEU A 245 1.00 15.98 -11.50
CA LEU A 245 1.00 17.31 -10.88
C LEU A 245 1.96 17.36 -9.67
N ALA A 246 1.94 16.36 -8.81
CA ALA A 246 2.86 16.25 -7.69
C ALA A 246 4.33 16.23 -8.14
N LEU A 247 4.65 15.47 -9.19
CA LEU A 247 6.01 15.41 -9.75
C LEU A 247 6.44 16.77 -10.34
N LEU A 248 5.55 17.48 -11.01
CA LEU A 248 5.82 18.84 -11.50
C LEU A 248 6.09 19.83 -10.35
N VAL A 249 5.31 19.74 -9.28
CA VAL A 249 5.57 20.52 -8.06
C VAL A 249 6.90 20.12 -7.41
N MET A 250 7.28 18.84 -7.40
CA MET A 250 8.58 18.40 -6.91
C MET A 250 9.76 18.95 -7.74
N ILE A 251 9.60 19.09 -9.06
CA ILE A 251 10.57 19.77 -9.90
C ILE A 251 10.72 21.24 -9.42
N ALA A 252 9.62 21.93 -9.18
CA ALA A 252 9.67 23.30 -8.66
C ALA A 252 10.31 23.37 -7.26
N VAL A 253 10.08 22.37 -6.38
CA VAL A 253 10.77 22.26 -5.08
C VAL A 253 12.26 22.10 -5.29
N SER A 254 12.68 21.24 -6.22
CA SER A 254 14.11 21.01 -6.52
C SER A 254 14.83 22.27 -7.01
N LEU A 255 14.11 23.11 -7.78
CA LEU A 255 14.69 24.36 -8.32
C LEU A 255 14.72 25.51 -7.31
N THR A 256 13.75 25.53 -6.37
CA THR A 256 13.56 26.68 -5.48
C THR A 256 13.91 26.42 -4.02
N GLY A 257 13.97 25.15 -3.59
CA GLY A 257 14.09 24.76 -2.17
C GLY A 257 12.89 25.14 -1.30
N SER A 258 11.76 25.57 -1.90
CA SER A 258 10.63 26.16 -1.19
C SER A 258 9.90 25.14 -0.31
N LEU A 259 9.78 25.43 0.99
CA LEU A 259 9.00 24.63 1.95
C LEU A 259 7.50 24.64 1.67
N VAL A 260 6.96 25.74 1.15
CA VAL A 260 5.54 25.84 0.81
C VAL A 260 5.21 24.90 -0.35
N LEU A 261 6.05 24.87 -1.39
CA LEU A 261 5.91 23.90 -2.48
C LEU A 261 6.16 22.47 -1.97
N GLY A 262 7.05 22.27 -1.01
CA GLY A 262 7.26 21.00 -0.33
C GLY A 262 5.99 20.50 0.36
N ALA A 263 5.31 21.36 1.11
CA ALA A 263 4.03 21.05 1.76
C ALA A 263 2.94 20.69 0.71
N ALA A 264 2.86 21.46 -0.37
CA ALA A 264 1.96 21.13 -1.49
C ALA A 264 2.28 19.77 -2.12
N ALA A 265 3.57 19.44 -2.29
CA ALA A 265 4.01 18.15 -2.79
C ALA A 265 3.61 16.99 -1.85
N PHE A 266 3.68 17.16 -0.51
CA PHE A 266 3.18 16.17 0.46
C PHE A 266 1.70 15.88 0.27
N VAL A 267 0.89 16.93 0.20
CA VAL A 267 -0.57 16.84 0.04
C VAL A 267 -0.94 16.17 -1.29
N LEU A 268 -0.33 16.59 -2.39
CA LEU A 268 -0.59 16.03 -3.72
C LEU A 268 -0.14 14.56 -3.82
N SER A 269 1.04 14.23 -3.30
CA SER A 269 1.57 12.85 -3.30
C SER A 269 0.70 11.92 -2.47
N GLY A 270 0.25 12.38 -1.30
CA GLY A 270 -0.69 11.65 -0.46
C GLY A 270 -2.04 11.48 -1.12
N SER A 271 -2.58 12.51 -1.76
CA SER A 271 -3.83 12.44 -2.53
C SER A 271 -3.73 11.44 -3.67
N ALA A 272 -2.63 11.47 -4.44
CA ALA A 272 -2.37 10.50 -5.51
C ALA A 272 -2.34 9.06 -4.96
N ASN A 273 -1.61 8.82 -3.87
CA ASN A 273 -1.58 7.53 -3.18
C ASN A 273 -2.98 7.04 -2.81
N GLY A 274 -3.77 7.87 -2.13
CA GLY A 274 -5.12 7.50 -1.69
C GLY A 274 -6.06 7.20 -2.85
N ILE A 275 -6.05 8.02 -3.90
CA ILE A 275 -6.88 7.83 -5.09
C ILE A 275 -6.49 6.53 -5.81
N LEU A 276 -5.21 6.33 -6.07
CA LEU A 276 -4.71 5.16 -6.80
C LEU A 276 -4.89 3.86 -6.02
N LEU A 277 -4.73 3.90 -4.69
CA LEU A 277 -4.93 2.72 -3.84
C LEU A 277 -6.39 2.26 -3.87
N VAL A 278 -7.35 3.18 -3.67
CA VAL A 278 -8.79 2.84 -3.75
C VAL A 278 -9.16 2.37 -5.15
N ALA A 279 -8.76 3.11 -6.18
CA ALA A 279 -9.10 2.77 -7.56
C ALA A 279 -8.50 1.43 -7.98
N GLY A 280 -7.20 1.22 -7.71
CA GLY A 280 -6.50 -0.01 -8.06
C GLY A 280 -7.02 -1.22 -7.31
N LEU A 281 -7.16 -1.11 -5.98
CA LEU A 281 -7.66 -2.20 -5.14
C LEU A 281 -9.11 -2.56 -5.48
N SER A 282 -9.98 -1.57 -5.76
CA SER A 282 -11.34 -1.82 -6.20
C SER A 282 -11.39 -2.60 -7.51
N GLN A 283 -10.54 -2.24 -8.48
CA GLN A 283 -10.42 -2.98 -9.74
C GLN A 283 -9.95 -4.42 -9.51
N VAL A 284 -8.93 -4.62 -8.65
CA VAL A 284 -8.42 -5.96 -8.32
C VAL A 284 -9.51 -6.84 -7.72
N LEU A 285 -10.22 -6.30 -6.72
CA LEU A 285 -11.25 -7.05 -5.99
C LEU A 285 -12.53 -7.30 -6.80
N ASP A 286 -12.78 -6.47 -7.84
CA ASP A 286 -13.86 -6.66 -8.81
C ASP A 286 -13.51 -7.73 -9.86
N LEU A 287 -12.25 -7.73 -10.33
CA LEU A 287 -11.77 -8.63 -11.36
C LEU A 287 -11.50 -10.05 -10.87
N ALA A 288 -11.15 -10.19 -9.59
CA ALA A 288 -10.73 -11.46 -9.02
C ALA A 288 -11.90 -12.42 -8.86
N GLY A 289 -11.76 -13.63 -9.39
CA GLY A 289 -12.63 -14.74 -9.02
C GLY A 289 -12.42 -15.12 -7.54
N PRO A 290 -13.42 -15.73 -6.88
CA PRO A 290 -13.33 -16.09 -5.45
C PRO A 290 -12.09 -16.91 -5.07
N ALA A 291 -11.60 -17.74 -5.99
CA ALA A 291 -10.40 -18.57 -5.80
C ALA A 291 -9.08 -17.81 -5.99
N ASP A 292 -9.10 -16.60 -6.56
CA ASP A 292 -7.90 -15.86 -6.95
C ASP A 292 -7.78 -14.48 -6.26
N ILE A 293 -8.63 -14.17 -5.28
CA ILE A 293 -8.66 -12.84 -4.62
C ILE A 293 -7.30 -12.50 -4.00
N GLY A 294 -6.77 -13.39 -3.17
CA GLY A 294 -5.47 -13.19 -2.53
C GLY A 294 -4.32 -13.16 -3.53
N LYS A 295 -4.37 -14.02 -4.56
CA LYS A 295 -3.36 -14.06 -5.63
C LYS A 295 -3.28 -12.75 -6.42
N LEU A 296 -4.43 -12.19 -6.85
CA LEU A 296 -4.44 -10.92 -7.58
C LEU A 296 -4.08 -9.74 -6.67
N THR A 297 -4.56 -9.75 -5.43
CA THR A 297 -4.20 -8.76 -4.42
C THR A 297 -2.70 -8.77 -4.14
N GLY A 298 -2.09 -9.95 -4.00
CA GLY A 298 -0.65 -10.09 -3.82
C GLY A 298 0.15 -9.52 -4.99
N ARG A 299 -0.24 -9.84 -6.23
CA ARG A 299 0.38 -9.30 -7.44
C ARG A 299 0.25 -7.77 -7.53
N PHE A 300 -0.91 -7.24 -7.18
CA PHE A 300 -1.14 -5.80 -7.15
C PHE A 300 -0.21 -5.12 -6.15
N TYR A 301 -0.19 -5.57 -4.90
CA TYR A 301 0.68 -4.98 -3.89
C TYR A 301 2.17 -5.14 -4.21
N MET A 302 2.57 -6.28 -4.77
CA MET A 302 3.95 -6.48 -5.22
C MET A 302 4.38 -5.39 -6.22
N CYS A 303 3.51 -5.06 -7.19
CA CYS A 303 3.74 -3.97 -8.12
C CYS A 303 3.68 -2.59 -7.45
N CYS A 304 2.77 -2.37 -6.48
CA CYS A 304 2.74 -1.12 -5.71
C CYS A 304 4.05 -0.89 -4.95
N PHE A 305 4.63 -1.94 -4.37
CA PHE A 305 5.86 -1.86 -3.60
C PHE A 305 7.12 -1.64 -4.47
N ILE A 306 7.08 -1.90 -5.77
CA ILE A 306 8.13 -1.44 -6.68
C ILE A 306 8.30 0.07 -6.57
N GLY A 307 7.22 0.82 -6.39
CA GLY A 307 7.27 2.26 -6.18
C GLY A 307 8.08 2.71 -4.94
N PHE A 308 8.14 1.90 -3.89
CA PHE A 308 8.98 2.19 -2.72
C PHE A 308 10.47 2.20 -3.03
N THR A 309 10.90 1.70 -4.17
CA THR A 309 12.29 1.78 -4.61
C THR A 309 12.67 3.15 -5.18
N PHE A 310 11.68 4.00 -5.52
CA PHE A 310 11.94 5.31 -6.14
C PHE A 310 12.89 6.20 -5.31
N PRO A 311 12.72 6.33 -3.97
CA PRO A 311 13.69 7.10 -3.17
C PRO A 311 15.10 6.50 -3.16
N THR A 312 15.24 5.18 -3.26
CA THR A 312 16.54 4.52 -3.33
C THR A 312 17.24 4.86 -4.65
N PHE A 313 16.52 4.77 -5.77
CA PHE A 313 17.04 5.18 -7.07
C PHE A 313 17.33 6.67 -7.12
N PHE A 314 16.50 7.51 -6.52
CA PHE A 314 16.77 8.95 -6.36
C PHE A 314 18.08 9.20 -5.61
N ALA A 315 18.29 8.51 -4.49
CA ALA A 315 19.49 8.67 -3.70
C ALA A 315 20.77 8.27 -4.46
N LEU A 316 20.70 7.23 -5.29
CA LEU A 316 21.81 6.84 -6.18
C LEU A 316 22.00 7.85 -7.33
N TRP A 317 20.90 8.30 -7.93
CA TRP A 317 20.93 9.25 -9.05
C TRP A 317 21.58 10.58 -8.66
N ARG A 318 21.19 11.14 -7.51
CA ARG A 318 21.75 12.43 -7.02
C ARG A 318 23.25 12.41 -6.73
N MET A 319 23.88 11.24 -6.70
CA MET A 319 25.34 11.13 -6.60
C MET A 319 26.06 11.39 -7.95
N ALA A 320 25.33 11.26 -9.07
CA ALA A 320 25.89 11.34 -10.41
C ALA A 320 25.28 12.46 -11.27
N ALA A 321 24.05 12.92 -10.97
CA ALA A 321 23.31 13.87 -11.78
C ALA A 321 22.36 14.74 -10.95
N ASP A 322 21.88 15.83 -11.55
CA ASP A 322 20.92 16.74 -10.93
C ASP A 322 19.60 16.01 -10.62
N PRO A 323 19.06 16.18 -9.39
CA PRO A 323 17.78 15.63 -8.97
C PRO A 323 16.61 15.89 -9.90
N VAL A 324 16.58 17.03 -10.57
CA VAL A 324 15.52 17.43 -11.51
C VAL A 324 15.32 16.39 -12.60
N TRP A 325 16.39 15.83 -13.15
CA TRP A 325 16.31 14.84 -14.23
C TRP A 325 15.66 13.53 -13.80
N PHE A 326 15.91 13.11 -12.54
CA PHE A 326 15.25 11.93 -12.00
C PHE A 326 13.73 12.14 -11.89
N ILE A 327 13.32 13.30 -11.38
CA ILE A 327 11.90 13.62 -11.22
C ILE A 327 11.24 13.77 -12.59
N ALA A 328 11.92 14.37 -13.56
CA ALA A 328 11.45 14.47 -14.94
C ALA A 328 11.29 13.09 -15.60
N LEU A 329 12.21 12.16 -15.34
CA LEU A 329 12.08 10.76 -15.77
C LEU A 329 10.83 10.10 -15.17
N LEU A 330 10.60 10.27 -13.88
CA LEU A 330 9.37 9.76 -13.24
C LEU A 330 8.12 10.40 -13.86
N ALA A 331 8.13 11.70 -14.15
CA ALA A 331 7.02 12.38 -14.82
C ALA A 331 6.75 11.79 -16.23
N ALA A 332 7.79 11.52 -17.01
CA ALA A 332 7.67 10.86 -18.30
C ALA A 332 7.09 9.44 -18.20
N LEU A 333 7.57 8.65 -17.23
CA LEU A 333 7.04 7.31 -16.95
C LEU A 333 5.57 7.36 -16.48
N CYS A 334 5.18 8.39 -15.71
CA CYS A 334 3.80 8.62 -15.31
C CYS A 334 2.91 8.89 -16.53
N CYS A 335 3.35 9.74 -17.46
CA CYS A 335 2.65 9.98 -18.73
C CYS A 335 2.48 8.70 -19.54
N LEU A 336 3.52 7.86 -19.62
CA LEU A 336 3.42 6.55 -20.30
C LEU A 336 2.40 5.64 -19.63
N SER A 337 2.36 5.59 -18.31
CA SER A 337 1.34 4.85 -17.56
C SER A 337 -0.07 5.38 -17.84
N MET A 338 -0.25 6.70 -17.88
CA MET A 338 -1.53 7.33 -18.27
C MET A 338 -1.98 6.90 -19.67
N ILE A 339 -1.07 6.94 -20.65
CA ILE A 339 -1.36 6.50 -22.03
C ILE A 339 -1.77 5.04 -22.06
N GLN A 340 -1.06 4.17 -21.34
CA GLN A 340 -1.37 2.73 -21.28
C GLN A 340 -2.75 2.49 -20.65
N VAL A 341 -3.04 3.10 -19.50
CA VAL A 341 -4.35 2.99 -18.82
C VAL A 341 -5.47 3.51 -19.71
N PHE A 342 -5.27 4.63 -20.38
CA PHE A 342 -6.26 5.19 -21.29
C PHE A 342 -6.52 4.27 -22.49
N ARG A 343 -5.48 3.70 -23.10
CA ARG A 343 -5.62 2.73 -24.19
C ARG A 343 -6.30 1.44 -23.74
N ALA A 344 -6.11 1.06 -22.49
CA ALA A 344 -6.72 -0.15 -21.91
C ALA A 344 -8.24 -0.01 -21.66
N ARG A 345 -8.83 1.17 -21.79
CA ARG A 345 -10.29 1.38 -21.67
C ARG A 345 -11.13 0.47 -22.56
N LYS A 346 -10.57 -0.01 -23.69
CA LYS A 346 -11.23 -0.96 -24.59
C LYS A 346 -11.51 -2.33 -23.98
N TYR A 347 -10.84 -2.67 -22.85
CA TYR A 347 -11.06 -3.91 -22.11
C TYR A 347 -12.11 -3.78 -20.99
N LEU A 348 -12.72 -2.58 -20.84
CA LEU A 348 -13.83 -2.39 -19.91
C LEU A 348 -15.08 -3.11 -20.44
N PRO A 349 -15.91 -3.69 -19.55
CA PRO A 349 -17.21 -4.22 -19.95
C PRO A 349 -17.99 -3.08 -20.61
N GLY A 350 -18.48 -3.32 -21.84
CA GLY A 350 -19.41 -2.39 -22.47
C GLY A 350 -20.60 -2.20 -21.54
N LYS A 351 -21.14 -0.98 -21.42
CA LYS A 351 -22.50 -0.83 -20.88
C LYS A 351 -23.38 -1.69 -21.80
N SER A 352 -23.89 -2.81 -21.27
CA SER A 352 -24.91 -3.52 -21.99
C SER A 352 -26.05 -2.53 -22.25
N ARG A 353 -26.36 -2.29 -23.51
CA ARG A 353 -27.50 -1.45 -23.91
C ARG A 353 -28.84 -2.02 -23.43
N ASP A 354 -28.79 -3.21 -22.83
CA ASP A 354 -29.96 -3.98 -22.46
C ASP A 354 -30.53 -3.62 -21.07
N ALA A 355 -29.85 -2.76 -20.28
CA ALA A 355 -30.35 -2.28 -18.98
C ALA A 355 -31.22 -1.01 -19.08
N VAL A 356 -31.55 -0.53 -20.30
CA VAL A 356 -32.38 0.67 -20.52
C VAL A 356 -33.81 0.26 -20.93
N ASN A 357 -34.05 -1.03 -21.23
CA ASN A 357 -35.35 -1.54 -21.71
C ASN A 357 -35.95 -2.61 -20.76
N ALA A 358 -35.58 -2.64 -19.47
CA ALA A 358 -36.22 -3.47 -18.45
C ALA A 358 -36.79 -2.61 -17.33
#